data_0732ca0a6f7daad7a35d0eab61ca1ea0
#
_entry.id   0732ca0a6f7daad7a35d0eab61ca1ea0
#
_cell.length_a   1.000
_cell.length_b   1.000
_cell.length_c   1.000
_cell.angle_alpha   90.00
_cell.angle_beta   90.00
_cell.angle_gamma   90.00
#
_symmetry.space_group_name_H-M   'P 1'
#
loop_
_entity.id
_entity.type
_entity.pdbx_description
1 polymer ?
#
loop_
_entity_poly.entity_id
_entity_poly.type
_entity_poly.pdbx_seq_one_letter_code
_entity_poly.pdbx_strand_id
1 'polypeptide(L)'
;MKSTSKKRTPSIVNLTVKRRYLTQREIERLMDCARKHGRYGHRDATMILVAYRHGLRASEVCDLQWQQIELSEGRLHVHRVKNGIPSVHPIRGDEMRALRKLRRDYPRDAHVFVSERGGPIPAHPATGGGRQDAIPDAPPHAAPCLRVQAG
;
A
#
# COMPACT_ATOMS: atom_id res chain seq x y z
N MET A 1 -29.76 -20.78 45.92
CA MET A 1 -28.80 -21.45 45.00
C MET A 1 -28.40 -20.46 43.93
N LYS A 2 -27.19 -19.86 44.06
CA LYS A 2 -26.65 -18.86 43.11
C LYS A 2 -25.77 -19.57 42.10
N SER A 3 -26.24 -19.65 40.86
CA SER A 3 -25.47 -20.17 39.74
C SER A 3 -24.49 -19.09 39.28
N THR A 4 -23.21 -19.26 39.55
CA THR A 4 -22.13 -18.43 39.03
C THR A 4 -21.82 -18.85 37.61
N SER A 5 -22.35 -18.10 36.66
CA SER A 5 -21.98 -18.22 35.25
C SER A 5 -20.51 -17.81 35.07
N LYS A 6 -19.65 -18.79 34.90
CA LYS A 6 -18.24 -18.63 34.59
C LYS A 6 -18.10 -18.05 33.17
N LYS A 7 -17.84 -16.77 33.05
CA LYS A 7 -17.47 -16.13 31.78
C LYS A 7 -16.27 -16.87 31.20
N ARG A 8 -16.51 -17.63 30.12
CA ARG A 8 -15.44 -18.19 29.29
C ARG A 8 -14.73 -17.05 28.61
N THR A 9 -13.55 -16.71 29.06
CA THR A 9 -12.59 -15.92 28.29
C THR A 9 -12.33 -16.66 26.98
N PRO A 10 -12.45 -16.00 25.82
CA PRO A 10 -12.07 -16.63 24.57
C PRO A 10 -10.58 -16.91 24.64
N SER A 11 -10.23 -18.19 24.55
CA SER A 11 -8.86 -18.63 24.40
C SER A 11 -8.23 -17.87 23.22
N ILE A 12 -7.13 -17.22 23.50
CA ILE A 12 -6.25 -16.63 22.49
C ILE A 12 -5.82 -17.81 21.61
N VAL A 13 -6.50 -17.99 20.50
CA VAL A 13 -6.06 -18.91 19.47
C VAL A 13 -4.71 -18.36 19.02
N ASN A 14 -3.64 -19.05 19.37
CA ASN A 14 -2.30 -18.79 18.87
C ASN A 14 -2.33 -18.83 17.35
N LEU A 15 -2.56 -17.69 16.73
CA LEU A 15 -2.44 -17.47 15.29
C LEU A 15 -0.95 -17.43 14.90
N THR A 16 -0.25 -18.51 15.21
CA THR A 16 1.10 -18.75 14.69
C THR A 16 1.05 -19.32 13.26
N VAL A 17 -0.07 -19.15 12.57
CA VAL A 17 -0.07 -19.31 11.13
C VAL A 17 0.53 -18.03 10.56
N LYS A 18 1.78 -18.11 10.18
CA LYS A 18 2.52 -17.05 9.48
C LYS A 18 1.86 -16.84 8.11
N ARG A 19 0.72 -16.12 8.10
CA ARG A 19 0.00 -15.79 6.87
C ARG A 19 0.91 -14.93 6.00
N ARG A 20 1.05 -15.33 4.75
CA ARG A 20 1.85 -14.60 3.76
C ARG A 20 1.05 -13.55 2.99
N TYR A 21 -0.22 -13.36 3.33
CA TYR A 21 -1.13 -12.43 2.66
C TYR A 21 -1.98 -11.69 3.67
N LEU A 22 -2.36 -10.47 3.30
CA LEU A 22 -3.25 -9.63 4.08
C LEU A 22 -4.70 -9.89 3.67
N THR A 23 -5.60 -9.86 4.64
CA THR A 23 -7.04 -9.90 4.38
C THR A 23 -7.53 -8.54 3.90
N GLN A 24 -8.68 -8.51 3.23
CA GLN A 24 -9.29 -7.25 2.78
C GLN A 24 -9.48 -6.26 3.93
N ARG A 25 -9.93 -6.70 5.11
CA ARG A 25 -10.09 -5.84 6.28
C ARG A 25 -8.79 -5.23 6.78
N GLU A 26 -7.70 -5.99 6.71
CA GLU A 26 -6.36 -5.48 7.07
C GLU A 26 -5.88 -4.43 6.05
N ILE A 27 -6.14 -4.65 4.76
CA ILE A 27 -5.86 -3.67 3.70
C ILE A 27 -6.67 -2.38 3.90
N GLU A 28 -7.96 -2.47 4.19
CA GLU A 28 -8.82 -1.32 4.46
C GLU A 28 -8.29 -0.50 5.66
N ARG A 29 -7.88 -1.18 6.74
CA ARG A 29 -7.25 -0.53 7.91
C ARG A 29 -5.94 0.16 7.55
N LEU A 30 -5.10 -0.48 6.74
CA LEU A 30 -3.84 0.12 6.27
C LEU A 30 -4.10 1.37 5.42
N MET A 31 -5.08 1.31 4.52
CA MET A 31 -5.48 2.47 3.71
C MET A 31 -6.01 3.62 4.56
N ASP A 32 -6.83 3.32 5.55
CA ASP A 32 -7.38 4.33 6.47
C ASP A 32 -6.28 4.94 7.34
N CYS A 33 -5.35 4.12 7.81
CA CYS A 33 -4.18 4.58 8.53
C CYS A 33 -3.31 5.50 7.66
N ALA A 34 -3.03 5.10 6.42
CA ALA A 34 -2.28 5.92 5.47
C ALA A 34 -2.96 7.26 5.22
N ARG A 35 -4.29 7.29 5.04
CA ARG A 35 -5.05 8.53 4.85
C ARG A 35 -4.99 9.47 6.04
N LYS A 36 -5.06 8.94 7.27
CA LYS A 36 -5.14 9.73 8.50
C LYS A 36 -3.78 10.24 8.98
N HIS A 37 -2.75 9.45 8.81
CA HIS A 37 -1.43 9.70 9.40
C HIS A 37 -0.33 9.96 8.38
N GLY A 38 -0.54 9.60 7.11
CA GLY A 38 0.43 9.80 6.04
C GLY A 38 0.46 11.26 5.57
N ARG A 39 1.66 11.81 5.38
CA ARG A 39 1.85 13.13 4.76
C ARG A 39 1.25 13.18 3.35
N TYR A 40 1.30 12.07 2.64
CA TYR A 40 0.73 11.87 1.30
C TYR A 40 -0.38 10.81 1.34
N GLY A 41 -1.29 10.93 2.30
CA GLY A 41 -2.27 9.92 2.64
C GLY A 41 -3.10 9.40 1.46
N HIS A 42 -3.50 10.27 0.53
CA HIS A 42 -4.23 9.84 -0.66
C HIS A 42 -3.36 8.99 -1.60
N ARG A 43 -2.11 9.41 -1.86
CA ARG A 43 -1.15 8.69 -2.67
C ARG A 43 -0.89 7.29 -2.09
N ASP A 44 -0.56 7.24 -0.80
CA ASP A 44 -0.18 6.02 -0.12
C ASP A 44 -1.34 5.02 -0.03
N ALA A 45 -2.54 5.50 0.26
CA ALA A 45 -3.74 4.66 0.25
C ALA A 45 -4.08 4.14 -1.16
N THR A 46 -3.91 4.96 -2.20
CA THR A 46 -4.11 4.53 -3.60
C THR A 46 -3.07 3.49 -4.01
N MET A 47 -1.81 3.67 -3.59
CA MET A 47 -0.74 2.71 -3.83
C MET A 47 -1.05 1.34 -3.22
N ILE A 48 -1.49 1.30 -1.96
CA ILE A 48 -1.90 0.07 -1.27
C ILE A 48 -3.06 -0.61 -2.01
N LEU A 49 -4.06 0.17 -2.42
CA LEU A 49 -5.23 -0.34 -3.13
C LEU A 49 -4.86 -1.01 -4.46
N VAL A 50 -4.08 -0.33 -5.29
CA VAL A 50 -3.62 -0.82 -6.60
C VAL A 50 -2.73 -2.05 -6.44
N ALA A 51 -1.78 -2.01 -5.51
CA ALA A 51 -0.90 -3.15 -5.21
C ALA A 51 -1.69 -4.40 -4.83
N TYR A 52 -2.67 -4.25 -3.95
CA TYR A 52 -3.47 -5.36 -3.45
C TYR A 52 -4.39 -5.95 -4.54
N ARG A 53 -5.11 -5.11 -5.29
CA ARG A 53 -6.08 -5.58 -6.28
C ARG A 53 -5.46 -6.24 -7.48
N HIS A 54 -4.33 -5.72 -7.93
CA HIS A 54 -3.64 -6.24 -9.11
C HIS A 54 -2.51 -7.22 -8.78
N GLY A 55 -2.27 -7.47 -7.47
CA GLY A 55 -1.21 -8.37 -7.01
C GLY A 55 0.18 -7.90 -7.46
N LEU A 56 0.42 -6.59 -7.45
CA LEU A 56 1.69 -6.01 -7.86
C LEU A 56 2.73 -6.18 -6.76
N ARG A 57 3.97 -6.42 -7.16
CA ARG A 57 5.12 -6.37 -6.25
C ARG A 57 5.45 -4.92 -5.92
N ALA A 58 6.15 -4.70 -4.82
CA ALA A 58 6.55 -3.36 -4.39
C ALA A 58 7.32 -2.61 -5.49
N SER A 59 8.27 -3.25 -6.18
CA SER A 59 8.99 -2.66 -7.30
C SER A 59 8.07 -2.30 -8.47
N GLU A 60 7.14 -3.19 -8.82
CA GLU A 60 6.19 -2.96 -9.92
C GLU A 60 5.26 -1.78 -9.65
N VAL A 61 4.85 -1.60 -8.39
CA VAL A 61 4.03 -0.45 -7.97
C VAL A 61 4.83 0.84 -7.99
N CYS A 62 6.06 0.83 -7.47
CA CYS A 62 6.91 2.01 -7.42
C CYS A 62 7.30 2.50 -8.83
N ASP A 63 7.51 1.57 -9.77
CA ASP A 63 7.88 1.87 -11.15
C ASP A 63 6.67 2.09 -12.07
N LEU A 64 5.44 2.03 -11.54
CA LEU A 64 4.22 2.16 -12.32
C LEU A 64 4.12 3.53 -13.00
N GLN A 65 3.91 3.54 -14.30
CA GLN A 65 3.82 4.75 -15.13
C GLN A 65 2.41 4.99 -15.63
N TRP A 66 2.07 6.26 -15.87
CA TRP A 66 0.77 6.65 -16.40
C TRP A 66 0.47 6.09 -17.79
N GLN A 67 1.48 5.84 -18.61
CA GLN A 67 1.33 5.20 -19.91
C GLN A 67 0.80 3.76 -19.84
N GLN A 68 0.91 3.11 -18.67
CA GLN A 68 0.38 1.76 -18.41
C GLN A 68 -1.09 1.80 -17.98
N ILE A 69 -1.67 2.99 -17.77
CA ILE A 69 -3.04 3.17 -17.28
C ILE A 69 -3.89 3.87 -18.33
N GLU A 70 -4.84 3.15 -18.88
CA GLU A 70 -5.87 3.70 -19.77
C GLU A 70 -7.08 4.13 -18.94
N LEU A 71 -7.08 5.40 -18.52
CA LEU A 71 -8.16 5.95 -17.67
C LEU A 71 -9.51 6.06 -18.41
N SER A 72 -9.51 6.09 -19.75
CA SER A 72 -10.73 6.09 -20.56
C SER A 72 -11.40 4.72 -20.58
N GLU A 73 -10.59 3.67 -20.79
CA GLU A 73 -11.04 2.29 -20.91
C GLU A 73 -11.08 1.53 -19.58
N GLY A 74 -10.50 2.11 -18.53
CA GLY A 74 -10.39 1.46 -17.23
C GLY A 74 -9.50 0.22 -17.23
N ARG A 75 -8.35 0.30 -17.90
CA ARG A 75 -7.40 -0.80 -18.04
C ARG A 75 -6.05 -0.45 -17.45
N LEU A 76 -5.44 -1.43 -16.80
CA LEU A 76 -4.07 -1.37 -16.30
C LEU A 76 -3.23 -2.44 -17.00
N HIS A 77 -2.19 -2.01 -17.71
CA HIS A 77 -1.20 -2.89 -18.32
C HIS A 77 -0.10 -3.22 -17.33
N VAL A 78 -0.07 -4.47 -16.88
CA VAL A 78 0.93 -4.94 -15.90
C VAL A 78 2.09 -5.59 -16.64
N HIS A 79 3.29 -5.02 -16.47
CA HIS A 79 4.54 -5.60 -16.94
C HIS A 79 5.24 -6.29 -15.77
N ARG A 80 5.36 -7.62 -15.82
CA ARG A 80 6.03 -8.39 -14.78
C ARG A 80 7.54 -8.36 -14.96
N VAL A 81 8.28 -7.92 -13.94
CA VAL A 81 9.74 -7.77 -13.98
C VAL A 81 10.49 -9.11 -14.04
N LYS A 82 9.91 -10.20 -13.53
CA LYS A 82 10.52 -11.55 -13.56
C LYS A 82 9.57 -12.56 -14.19
N ASN A 83 9.95 -13.10 -15.35
CA ASN A 83 9.33 -14.27 -16.00
C ASN A 83 7.79 -14.25 -16.05
N GLY A 84 7.19 -13.07 -15.99
CA GLY A 84 5.75 -12.90 -16.03
C GLY A 84 5.26 -12.53 -17.40
N ILE A 85 4.13 -13.10 -17.79
CA ILE A 85 3.43 -12.72 -19.01
C ILE A 85 2.79 -11.34 -18.78
N PRO A 86 2.96 -10.36 -19.69
CA PRO A 86 2.23 -9.10 -19.61
C PRO A 86 0.73 -9.36 -19.56
N SER A 87 0.03 -8.66 -18.69
CA SER A 87 -1.40 -8.84 -18.48
C SER A 87 -2.12 -7.51 -18.42
N VAL A 88 -3.40 -7.51 -18.84
CA VAL A 88 -4.27 -6.34 -18.77
C VAL A 88 -5.34 -6.61 -17.71
N HIS A 89 -5.42 -5.72 -16.73
CA HIS A 89 -6.34 -5.84 -15.62
C HIS A 89 -7.40 -4.74 -15.70
N PRO A 90 -8.68 -5.05 -15.45
CA PRO A 90 -9.72 -4.03 -15.35
C PRO A 90 -9.55 -3.22 -14.06
N ILE A 91 -9.68 -1.89 -14.18
CA ILE A 91 -9.67 -0.95 -13.06
C ILE A 91 -11.10 -0.72 -12.58
N ARG A 92 -11.35 -0.84 -11.30
CA ARG A 92 -12.68 -0.60 -10.72
C ARG A 92 -12.95 0.90 -10.53
N GLY A 93 -14.24 1.26 -10.39
CA GLY A 93 -14.66 2.65 -10.30
C GLY A 93 -14.08 3.45 -9.13
N ASP A 94 -13.82 2.81 -8.00
CA ASP A 94 -13.18 3.43 -6.83
C ASP A 94 -11.68 3.69 -7.06
N GLU A 95 -10.97 2.75 -7.69
CA GLU A 95 -9.59 2.94 -8.12
C GLU A 95 -9.47 4.04 -9.17
N MET A 96 -10.41 4.02 -10.13
CA MET A 96 -10.48 5.03 -11.18
C MET A 96 -10.60 6.43 -10.61
N ARG A 97 -11.48 6.62 -9.62
CA ARG A 97 -11.63 7.91 -8.92
C ARG A 97 -10.36 8.31 -8.20
N ALA A 98 -9.72 7.35 -7.50
CA ALA A 98 -8.49 7.59 -6.78
C ALA A 98 -7.32 7.96 -7.72
N LEU A 99 -7.18 7.25 -8.83
CA LEU A 99 -6.14 7.49 -9.84
C LEU A 99 -6.36 8.84 -10.57
N ARG A 100 -7.61 9.17 -10.93
CA ARG A 100 -7.93 10.46 -11.54
C ARG A 100 -7.60 11.64 -10.61
N LYS A 101 -7.86 11.50 -9.31
CA LYS A 101 -7.46 12.50 -8.33
C LYS A 101 -5.94 12.61 -8.27
N LEU A 102 -5.23 11.49 -8.20
CA LEU A 102 -3.77 11.46 -8.15
C LEU A 102 -3.16 12.11 -9.41
N ARG A 103 -3.73 11.86 -10.59
CA ARG A 103 -3.29 12.50 -11.84
C ARG A 103 -3.44 14.02 -11.83
N ARG A 104 -4.49 14.53 -11.18
CA ARG A 104 -4.68 15.98 -11.01
C ARG A 104 -3.69 16.58 -10.02
N ASP A 105 -3.38 15.85 -8.95
CA ASP A 105 -2.45 16.31 -7.91
C ASP A 105 -1.00 16.35 -8.44
N TYR A 106 -0.66 15.42 -9.36
CA TYR A 106 0.69 15.30 -9.96
C TYR A 106 0.63 15.23 -11.50
N PRO A 107 0.28 16.33 -12.19
CA PRO A 107 -0.01 16.31 -13.63
C PRO A 107 1.20 16.13 -14.53
N ARG A 108 2.41 16.45 -14.05
CA ARG A 108 3.65 16.47 -14.85
C ARG A 108 4.50 15.22 -14.70
N ASP A 109 4.20 14.37 -13.75
CA ASP A 109 5.01 13.19 -13.49
C ASP A 109 4.67 12.04 -14.43
N ALA A 110 5.69 11.33 -14.90
CA ALA A 110 5.53 10.13 -15.72
C ALA A 110 5.07 8.95 -14.85
N HIS A 111 5.51 8.89 -13.59
CA HIS A 111 5.16 7.85 -12.64
C HIS A 111 3.83 8.16 -11.94
N VAL A 112 3.09 7.10 -11.61
CA VAL A 112 1.82 7.20 -10.89
C VAL A 112 2.05 7.58 -9.43
N PHE A 113 3.05 6.97 -8.83
CA PHE A 113 3.43 7.21 -7.44
C PHE A 113 4.80 7.86 -7.37
N VAL A 114 4.81 9.10 -6.94
CA VAL A 114 6.02 9.93 -6.90
C VAL A 114 6.48 10.17 -5.47
N SER A 115 7.80 10.27 -5.31
CA SER A 115 8.42 10.63 -4.03
C SER A 115 8.26 12.12 -3.74
N GLU A 116 8.65 12.57 -2.55
CA GLU A 116 8.64 13.99 -2.17
C GLU A 116 9.51 14.87 -3.07
N ARG A 117 10.59 14.30 -3.60
CA ARG A 117 11.56 15.01 -4.44
C ARG A 117 11.18 15.00 -5.92
N GLY A 118 10.01 14.43 -6.27
CA GLY A 118 9.68 14.07 -7.64
C GLY A 118 10.36 12.75 -8.06
N GLY A 119 9.82 12.12 -9.11
CA GLY A 119 10.33 10.84 -9.59
C GLY A 119 9.83 9.61 -8.81
N PRO A 120 10.26 8.41 -9.20
CA PRO A 120 9.76 7.16 -8.65
C PRO A 120 10.10 7.00 -7.16
N ILE A 121 9.24 6.31 -6.44
CA ILE A 121 9.53 5.90 -5.06
C ILE A 121 10.52 4.74 -5.11
N PRO A 122 11.68 4.81 -4.40
CA PRO A 122 12.63 3.70 -4.40
C PRO A 122 12.00 2.46 -3.74
N ALA A 123 11.96 1.35 -4.47
CA ALA A 123 11.37 0.10 -4.00
C ALA A 123 12.22 -0.61 -2.93
N HIS A 124 13.52 -0.29 -2.89
CA HIS A 124 14.46 -0.77 -1.87
C HIS A 124 15.34 0.39 -1.41
N PRO A 125 15.74 0.45 -0.12
CA PRO A 125 16.87 1.27 0.25
C PRO A 125 18.07 0.75 -0.55
N ALA A 126 18.73 1.65 -1.27
CA ALA A 126 19.88 1.30 -2.10
C ALA A 126 20.96 0.62 -1.25
N THR A 127 21.07 -0.70 -1.36
CA THR A 127 22.21 -1.44 -0.84
C THR A 127 23.33 -1.27 -1.85
N GLY A 128 24.08 -0.21 -1.73
CA GLY A 128 25.21 0.05 -2.62
C GLY A 128 25.87 1.39 -2.37
N GLY A 129 26.91 1.39 -1.56
CA GLY A 129 28.05 2.27 -1.65
C GLY A 129 27.86 3.76 -1.31
N GLY A 130 28.12 4.13 -0.05
CA GLY A 130 28.79 5.38 0.29
C GLY A 130 27.94 6.64 0.28
N ARG A 131 27.28 6.87 1.37
CA ARG A 131 27.28 8.00 2.32
C ARG A 131 26.13 7.77 3.28
N GLN A 132 26.49 7.65 4.54
CA GLN A 132 25.56 7.78 5.66
C GLN A 132 25.07 9.23 5.69
N ASP A 133 24.08 9.52 4.87
CA ASP A 133 23.22 10.67 5.18
C ASP A 133 22.21 10.12 6.17
N ALA A 134 22.35 10.58 7.41
CA ALA A 134 21.49 10.27 8.52
C ALA A 134 20.02 10.29 8.06
N ILE A 135 19.33 9.19 8.27
CA ILE A 135 17.88 9.15 8.23
C ILE A 135 17.45 10.23 9.23
N PRO A 136 16.83 11.34 8.80
CA PRO A 136 16.25 12.25 9.76
C PRO A 136 15.27 11.43 10.57
N ASP A 137 15.40 11.47 11.89
CA ASP A 137 14.55 10.82 12.85
C ASP A 137 13.10 10.85 12.36
N ALA A 138 12.56 9.68 12.11
CA ALA A 138 11.15 9.56 11.80
C ALA A 138 10.39 10.20 12.99
N PRO A 139 9.48 11.15 12.71
CA PRO A 139 8.76 11.78 13.80
C PRO A 139 8.06 10.69 14.63
N PRO A 140 8.06 10.81 15.96
CA PRO A 140 7.60 9.75 16.87
C PRO A 140 6.13 9.32 16.68
N HIS A 141 5.43 9.89 15.72
CA HIS A 141 4.01 9.62 15.44
C HIS A 141 3.78 8.59 14.32
N ALA A 142 4.81 8.11 13.64
CA ALA A 142 4.64 7.10 12.56
C ALA A 142 4.47 5.66 13.11
N ALA A 143 4.72 5.45 14.40
CA ALA A 143 4.69 4.13 15.02
C ALA A 143 3.30 3.52 15.34
N PRO A 144 2.18 4.26 15.46
CA PRO A 144 0.93 3.64 15.91
C PRO A 144 0.23 2.76 14.88
N CYS A 145 0.52 2.94 13.61
CA CYS A 145 -0.19 2.19 12.56
C CYS A 145 0.14 0.70 12.49
N LEU A 146 1.30 0.30 13.00
CA LEU A 146 1.76 -1.09 13.00
C LEU A 146 1.57 -1.79 14.35
N ARG A 147 1.15 -1.06 15.38
CA ARG A 147 0.78 -1.67 16.66
C ARG A 147 -0.64 -2.21 16.56
N VAL A 148 -0.78 -3.44 16.09
CA VAL A 148 -1.93 -4.26 16.42
C VAL A 148 -1.87 -4.43 17.95
N GLN A 149 -2.60 -3.61 18.67
CA GLN A 149 -2.85 -3.89 20.06
C GLN A 149 -3.73 -5.14 20.12
N ALA A 150 -3.13 -6.26 20.51
CA ALA A 150 -3.84 -7.34 21.11
C ALA A 150 -4.37 -6.83 22.46
N GLY A 151 -5.66 -6.56 22.54
CA GLY A 151 -6.41 -6.23 23.73
C GLY A 151 -7.75 -6.91 23.64
#